data_b1553b9c070b31ce3332b052f04375ce
#
_entry.id   b1553b9c070b31ce3332b052f04375ce
#
_cell.length_a   1.000
_cell.length_b   1.000
_cell.length_c   1.000
_cell.angle_alpha   90.00
_cell.angle_beta   90.00
_cell.angle_gamma   90.00
#
_symmetry.space_group_name_H-M   'P 1'
#
loop_
_entity.id
_entity.type
_entity.pdbx_description
1 polymer ?
#
loop_
_entity_poly.entity_id
_entity_poly.type
_entity_poly.pdbx_seq_one_letter_code
_entity_poly.pdbx_strand_id
1 'polypeptide(L)'
;MKKILVILYIVLSGAFVFAQSFEGEIVYKNTYKSKVPKVTDKKFSDLMGSQQNYYIKDGDYKSETNGTLMFWQLYINADNKLYSKFANSVPILWNDGSVNTDAVISAELHYNAATILGYQCDELIFNCKSGVQKYFFTSRLPVDSKLYAKHQYGNWYAYLSKANALPLKIVIDNTQFTMESTATAIKPIKLDKKMFQLPVGAKTAKSPY
;
A
#
# COMPACT_ATOMS: atom_id res chain seq x y z
N MET A 1 56.66 -41.89 10.77
CA MET A 1 55.74 -40.95 11.47
C MET A 1 55.00 -40.15 10.38
N LYS A 2 53.76 -40.52 10.05
CA LYS A 2 52.92 -39.81 9.05
C LYS A 2 52.08 -38.76 9.75
N LYS A 3 52.30 -37.47 9.45
CA LYS A 3 51.47 -36.35 9.95
C LYS A 3 50.19 -36.32 9.12
N ILE A 4 49.05 -36.58 9.75
CA ILE A 4 47.73 -36.43 9.17
C ILE A 4 47.34 -34.97 9.31
N LEU A 5 47.21 -34.25 8.16
CA LEU A 5 46.72 -32.90 8.09
C LEU A 5 45.20 -32.95 8.00
N VAL A 6 44.50 -32.62 9.10
CA VAL A 6 43.01 -32.51 9.08
C VAL A 6 42.67 -31.12 8.59
N ILE A 7 42.19 -31.02 7.33
CA ILE A 7 41.67 -29.80 6.77
C ILE A 7 40.21 -29.69 7.21
N LEU A 8 39.94 -28.78 8.17
CA LEU A 8 38.58 -28.43 8.60
C LEU A 8 37.91 -27.54 7.55
N TYR A 9 37.07 -28.14 6.72
CA TYR A 9 36.24 -27.41 5.77
C TYR A 9 35.09 -26.72 6.55
N ILE A 10 35.24 -25.42 6.86
CA ILE A 10 34.14 -24.59 7.36
C ILE A 10 33.26 -24.27 6.16
N VAL A 11 32.17 -25.01 5.98
CA VAL A 11 31.11 -24.67 5.03
C VAL A 11 30.38 -23.46 5.60
N LEU A 12 30.75 -22.25 5.18
CA LEU A 12 29.94 -21.06 5.37
C LEU A 12 28.67 -21.23 4.52
N SER A 13 27.65 -21.88 5.07
CA SER A 13 26.29 -21.80 4.54
C SER A 13 25.79 -20.37 4.81
N GLY A 14 26.04 -19.47 3.87
CA GLY A 14 25.40 -18.16 3.86
C GLY A 14 23.89 -18.35 3.80
N ALA A 15 23.22 -18.37 4.93
CA ALA A 15 21.78 -18.26 4.99
C ALA A 15 21.42 -16.92 4.32
N PHE A 16 20.93 -16.94 3.09
CA PHE A 16 20.26 -15.80 2.49
C PHE A 16 19.01 -15.55 3.33
N VAL A 17 19.12 -14.70 4.34
CA VAL A 17 17.97 -14.18 5.07
C VAL A 17 17.27 -13.23 4.10
N PHE A 18 16.33 -13.78 3.30
CA PHE A 18 15.37 -12.92 2.63
C PHE A 18 14.64 -12.16 3.74
N ALA A 19 14.73 -10.85 3.73
CA ALA A 19 13.96 -10.04 4.65
C ALA A 19 12.49 -10.45 4.49
N GLN A 20 11.91 -11.00 5.57
CA GLN A 20 10.51 -11.43 5.55
C GLN A 20 9.64 -10.21 5.25
N SER A 21 8.74 -10.32 4.27
CA SER A 21 7.77 -9.27 4.00
C SER A 21 7.02 -8.88 5.26
N PHE A 22 6.79 -7.59 5.45
CA PHE A 22 6.03 -7.08 6.58
C PHE A 22 4.62 -7.69 6.58
N GLU A 23 4.22 -8.21 7.73
CA GLU A 23 2.86 -8.64 8.03
C GLU A 23 2.39 -7.86 9.25
N GLY A 24 1.22 -7.21 9.15
CA GLY A 24 0.70 -6.41 10.28
C GLY A 24 -0.26 -5.32 9.88
N GLU A 25 -0.43 -4.38 10.80
CA GLU A 25 -1.28 -3.20 10.67
C GLU A 25 -0.43 -1.92 10.64
N ILE A 26 -0.76 -1.00 9.73
CA ILE A 26 -0.30 0.38 9.77
C ILE A 26 -1.53 1.27 9.90
N VAL A 27 -1.52 2.17 10.90
CA VAL A 27 -2.58 3.16 11.11
C VAL A 27 -2.14 4.47 10.48
N TYR A 28 -2.97 5.01 9.58
CA TYR A 28 -2.72 6.31 8.96
C TYR A 28 -3.72 7.35 9.42
N LYS A 29 -3.26 8.59 9.54
CA LYS A 29 -4.08 9.79 9.61
C LYS A 29 -4.15 10.41 8.22
N ASN A 30 -5.36 10.66 7.75
CA ASN A 30 -5.61 11.27 6.45
C ASN A 30 -6.05 12.72 6.61
N THR A 31 -5.52 13.59 5.77
CA THR A 31 -5.98 14.97 5.61
C THR A 31 -6.28 15.23 4.14
N TYR A 32 -7.23 16.13 3.88
CA TYR A 32 -7.67 16.46 2.53
C TYR A 32 -7.71 17.96 2.34
N LYS A 33 -7.30 18.41 1.15
CA LYS A 33 -7.55 19.74 0.61
C LYS A 33 -8.42 19.57 -0.63
N SER A 34 -9.65 20.02 -0.55
CA SER A 34 -10.59 19.97 -1.69
C SER A 34 -10.21 21.03 -2.72
N LYS A 35 -10.26 20.64 -3.98
CA LYS A 35 -10.17 21.54 -5.14
C LYS A 35 -11.49 21.63 -5.89
N VAL A 36 -12.52 20.91 -5.42
CA VAL A 36 -13.87 20.90 -6.00
C VAL A 36 -14.67 22.07 -5.42
N PRO A 37 -15.23 22.96 -6.26
CA PRO A 37 -16.08 24.05 -5.79
C PRO A 37 -17.20 23.56 -4.88
N LYS A 38 -17.45 24.27 -3.78
CA LYS A 38 -18.52 23.98 -2.80
C LYS A 38 -18.33 22.69 -1.99
N VAL A 39 -17.22 21.98 -2.14
CA VAL A 39 -16.87 20.85 -1.27
C VAL A 39 -15.74 21.28 -0.35
N THR A 40 -16.01 21.36 0.95
CA THR A 40 -14.99 21.75 1.95
C THR A 40 -14.03 20.61 2.25
N ASP A 41 -12.83 20.93 2.75
CA ASP A 41 -11.85 19.95 3.23
C ASP A 41 -12.48 19.01 4.27
N LYS A 42 -13.27 19.59 5.19
CA LYS A 42 -14.01 18.80 6.20
C LYS A 42 -14.99 17.82 5.56
N LYS A 43 -15.77 18.26 4.58
CA LYS A 43 -16.73 17.38 3.88
C LYS A 43 -16.01 16.24 3.16
N PHE A 44 -14.87 16.52 2.56
CA PHE A 44 -14.03 15.49 1.92
C PHE A 44 -13.54 14.48 2.96
N SER A 45 -13.04 14.97 4.09
CA SER A 45 -12.56 14.12 5.19
C SER A 45 -13.67 13.27 5.80
N ASP A 46 -14.88 13.81 5.98
CA ASP A 46 -16.05 13.08 6.49
C ASP A 46 -16.47 11.95 5.53
N LEU A 47 -16.36 12.17 4.23
CA LEU A 47 -16.73 11.17 3.21
C LEU A 47 -15.68 10.05 3.10
N MET A 48 -14.41 10.40 3.02
CA MET A 48 -13.32 9.47 2.70
C MET A 48 -12.66 8.87 3.94
N GLY A 49 -12.80 9.53 5.10
CA GLY A 49 -12.22 9.12 6.37
C GLY A 49 -10.91 9.81 6.71
N SER A 50 -10.83 10.32 7.94
CA SER A 50 -9.63 10.95 8.52
C SER A 50 -8.65 9.95 9.12
N GLN A 51 -9.06 8.68 9.27
CA GLN A 51 -8.23 7.57 9.73
C GLN A 51 -8.39 6.38 8.80
N GLN A 52 -7.28 5.67 8.60
CA GLN A 52 -7.23 4.45 7.81
C GLN A 52 -6.40 3.40 8.56
N ASN A 53 -6.95 2.21 8.71
CA ASN A 53 -6.24 1.04 9.20
C ASN A 53 -5.90 0.15 7.99
N TYR A 54 -4.62 -0.05 7.75
CA TYR A 54 -4.11 -0.81 6.61
C TYR A 54 -3.47 -2.10 7.08
N TYR A 55 -4.02 -3.23 6.64
CA TYR A 55 -3.57 -4.58 6.96
C TYR A 55 -2.97 -5.23 5.74
N ILE A 56 -1.84 -5.93 5.90
CA ILE A 56 -1.15 -6.57 4.78
C ILE A 56 -0.59 -7.93 5.20
N LYS A 57 -0.75 -8.93 4.31
CA LYS A 57 -0.25 -10.28 4.47
C LYS A 57 -0.15 -11.00 3.13
N ASP A 58 0.98 -11.66 2.84
CA ASP A 58 1.16 -12.62 1.74
C ASP A 58 0.67 -12.12 0.36
N GLY A 59 0.78 -10.82 0.07
CA GLY A 59 0.33 -10.23 -1.21
C GLY A 59 -1.10 -9.70 -1.19
N ASP A 60 -1.89 -10.01 -0.16
CA ASP A 60 -3.21 -9.43 0.05
C ASP A 60 -3.12 -8.19 0.95
N TYR A 61 -4.03 -7.24 0.79
CA TYR A 61 -4.17 -6.14 1.74
C TYR A 61 -5.62 -5.71 1.90
N LYS A 62 -5.91 -5.18 3.08
CA LYS A 62 -7.20 -4.57 3.42
C LYS A 62 -6.99 -3.19 4.02
N SER A 63 -7.77 -2.22 3.59
CA SER A 63 -7.78 -0.86 4.10
C SER A 63 -9.17 -0.55 4.62
N GLU A 64 -9.29 -0.18 5.89
CA GLU A 64 -10.55 0.23 6.51
C GLU A 64 -10.48 1.71 6.88
N THR A 65 -11.55 2.46 6.62
CA THR A 65 -11.61 3.89 6.92
C THR A 65 -12.77 4.22 7.86
N ASN A 66 -12.69 5.34 8.56
CA ASN A 66 -13.80 5.90 9.33
C ASN A 66 -14.68 6.87 8.51
N GLY A 67 -14.59 6.80 7.18
CA GLY A 67 -15.40 7.63 6.28
C GLY A 67 -16.86 7.20 6.21
N THR A 68 -17.73 8.12 5.80
CA THR A 68 -19.17 7.85 5.65
C THR A 68 -19.54 7.36 4.25
N LEU A 69 -18.66 7.51 3.26
CA LEU A 69 -18.88 7.05 1.88
C LEU A 69 -18.15 5.74 1.58
N MET A 70 -16.86 5.67 1.87
CA MET A 70 -16.04 4.49 1.64
C MET A 70 -15.69 3.84 2.97
N PHE A 71 -16.07 2.57 3.15
CA PHE A 71 -15.83 1.85 4.40
C PHE A 71 -14.53 1.06 4.38
N TRP A 72 -14.27 0.33 3.28
CA TRP A 72 -13.06 -0.45 3.13
C TRP A 72 -12.73 -0.78 1.67
N GLN A 73 -11.47 -1.08 1.45
CA GLN A 73 -10.96 -1.70 0.23
C GLN A 73 -10.21 -2.98 0.58
N LEU A 74 -10.29 -3.97 -0.29
CA LEU A 74 -9.66 -5.27 -0.14
C LEU A 74 -9.05 -5.69 -1.49
N TYR A 75 -7.74 -5.81 -1.53
CA TYR A 75 -7.07 -6.42 -2.66
C TYR A 75 -6.81 -7.89 -2.38
N ILE A 76 -7.22 -8.75 -3.31
CA ILE A 76 -6.98 -10.19 -3.29
C ILE A 76 -6.05 -10.52 -4.45
N ASN A 77 -4.83 -10.89 -4.14
CA ASN A 77 -3.80 -11.17 -5.13
C ASN A 77 -4.17 -12.34 -6.05
N ALA A 78 -4.83 -13.35 -5.51
CA ALA A 78 -5.19 -14.56 -6.27
C ALA A 78 -6.06 -14.28 -7.49
N ASP A 79 -7.00 -13.33 -7.40
CA ASP A 79 -7.86 -12.94 -8.53
C ASP A 79 -7.50 -11.56 -9.12
N ASN A 80 -6.47 -10.92 -8.56
CA ASN A 80 -5.96 -9.61 -8.97
C ASN A 80 -7.07 -8.54 -9.05
N LYS A 81 -7.89 -8.46 -8.00
CA LYS A 81 -9.00 -7.50 -7.92
C LYS A 81 -8.90 -6.64 -6.66
N LEU A 82 -9.19 -5.35 -6.83
CA LEU A 82 -9.40 -4.42 -5.74
C LEU A 82 -10.90 -4.23 -5.50
N TYR A 83 -11.39 -4.82 -4.44
CA TYR A 83 -12.78 -4.70 -3.99
C TYR A 83 -12.95 -3.48 -3.11
N SER A 84 -14.05 -2.75 -3.28
CA SER A 84 -14.38 -1.55 -2.51
C SER A 84 -15.82 -1.60 -2.03
N LYS A 85 -16.04 -1.33 -0.73
CA LYS A 85 -17.36 -1.22 -0.13
C LYS A 85 -17.70 0.23 0.13
N PHE A 86 -18.75 0.68 -0.56
CA PHE A 86 -19.30 2.02 -0.39
C PHE A 86 -20.65 1.96 0.36
N ALA A 87 -21.00 3.05 1.07
CA ALA A 87 -22.23 3.18 1.82
C ALA A 87 -23.48 2.97 0.97
N ASN A 88 -23.47 3.54 -0.24
CA ASN A 88 -24.63 3.58 -1.14
C ASN A 88 -24.60 2.47 -2.19
N SER A 89 -23.76 1.45 -2.04
CA SER A 89 -23.67 0.33 -2.97
C SER A 89 -24.08 -0.98 -2.31
N VAL A 90 -25.12 -1.63 -2.85
CA VAL A 90 -25.49 -2.98 -2.39
C VAL A 90 -24.40 -3.98 -2.79
N PRO A 91 -23.95 -4.07 -4.07
CA PRO A 91 -22.83 -4.92 -4.40
C PRO A 91 -21.52 -4.28 -3.93
N ILE A 92 -20.55 -5.13 -3.57
CA ILE A 92 -19.17 -4.74 -3.43
C ILE A 92 -18.63 -4.50 -4.85
N LEU A 93 -18.11 -3.31 -5.11
CA LEU A 93 -17.56 -2.98 -6.43
C LEU A 93 -16.11 -3.49 -6.53
N TRP A 94 -15.69 -3.94 -7.70
CA TRP A 94 -14.31 -4.33 -7.93
C TRP A 94 -13.70 -3.68 -9.16
N ASN A 95 -12.43 -3.33 -9.06
CA ASN A 95 -11.60 -2.89 -10.17
C ASN A 95 -10.62 -4.00 -10.53
N ASP A 96 -10.34 -4.16 -11.81
CA ASP A 96 -9.32 -5.08 -12.32
C ASP A 96 -7.94 -4.53 -11.96
N GLY A 97 -7.18 -5.29 -11.16
CA GLY A 97 -5.85 -4.90 -10.75
C GLY A 97 -4.86 -4.74 -11.91
N SER A 98 -5.10 -5.36 -13.06
CA SER A 98 -4.23 -5.23 -14.23
C SER A 98 -4.42 -3.91 -15.00
N VAL A 99 -5.51 -3.18 -14.73
CA VAL A 99 -5.83 -1.93 -15.43
C VAL A 99 -5.29 -0.74 -14.67
N ASN A 100 -4.41 0.01 -15.30
CA ASN A 100 -3.96 1.30 -14.79
C ASN A 100 -4.51 2.43 -15.68
N THR A 101 -5.29 3.32 -15.09
CA THR A 101 -5.88 4.48 -15.78
C THR A 101 -5.03 5.74 -15.60
N ASP A 102 -4.03 5.71 -14.74
CA ASP A 102 -3.19 6.85 -14.39
C ASP A 102 -1.71 6.57 -14.67
N ALA A 103 -1.31 6.75 -15.93
CA ALA A 103 0.06 6.44 -16.35
C ALA A 103 1.10 7.36 -15.68
N VAL A 104 2.18 6.77 -15.19
CA VAL A 104 3.38 7.48 -14.72
C VAL A 104 4.13 8.03 -15.94
N ILE A 105 4.37 9.35 -15.95
CA ILE A 105 5.11 10.06 -16.99
C ILE A 105 6.60 10.12 -16.62
N SER A 106 6.92 10.45 -15.37
CA SER A 106 8.28 10.45 -14.83
C SER A 106 8.32 10.03 -13.38
N ALA A 107 9.48 9.58 -12.93
CA ALA A 107 9.72 9.17 -11.56
C ALA A 107 11.03 9.75 -11.05
N GLU A 108 11.03 10.27 -9.81
CA GLU A 108 12.19 10.84 -9.14
C GLU A 108 12.34 10.21 -7.76
N LEU A 109 13.58 9.92 -7.34
CA LEU A 109 13.88 9.36 -6.03
C LEU A 109 14.79 10.31 -5.26
N HIS A 110 14.36 10.70 -4.07
CA HIS A 110 15.12 11.54 -3.15
C HIS A 110 15.42 10.75 -1.89
N TYR A 111 16.70 10.66 -1.53
CA TYR A 111 17.13 9.94 -0.34
C TYR A 111 17.02 10.81 0.90
N ASN A 112 16.66 10.18 2.04
CA ASN A 112 16.61 10.84 3.36
C ASN A 112 15.71 12.09 3.39
N ALA A 113 14.59 12.05 2.68
CA ALA A 113 13.72 13.22 2.46
C ALA A 113 12.89 13.60 3.69
N ALA A 114 12.59 12.64 4.61
CA ALA A 114 11.78 12.91 5.78
C ALA A 114 12.06 11.92 6.92
N THR A 115 11.66 12.29 8.15
CA THR A 115 11.61 11.37 9.29
C THR A 115 10.16 11.17 9.72
N ILE A 116 9.66 9.93 9.74
CA ILE A 116 8.29 9.58 10.09
C ILE A 116 8.32 8.45 11.13
N LEU A 117 7.67 8.64 12.28
CA LEU A 117 7.71 7.70 13.41
C LEU A 117 9.14 7.29 13.82
N GLY A 118 10.11 8.19 13.67
CA GLY A 118 11.53 7.91 13.96
C GLY A 118 12.29 7.18 12.85
N TYR A 119 11.62 6.80 11.75
CA TYR A 119 12.27 6.20 10.58
C TYR A 119 12.72 7.27 9.59
N GLN A 120 13.99 7.22 9.19
CA GLN A 120 14.46 7.97 8.04
C GLN A 120 13.84 7.39 6.77
N CYS A 121 13.20 8.22 5.97
CA CYS A 121 12.45 7.82 4.78
C CYS A 121 13.05 8.46 3.52
N ASP A 122 13.08 7.67 2.46
CA ASP A 122 13.28 8.15 1.10
C ASP A 122 11.93 8.59 0.51
N GLU A 123 11.94 9.49 -0.47
CA GLU A 123 10.76 9.97 -1.20
C GLU A 123 10.84 9.52 -2.65
N LEU A 124 9.81 8.80 -3.10
CA LEU A 124 9.59 8.50 -4.52
C LEU A 124 8.43 9.35 -5.03
N ILE A 125 8.72 10.17 -6.05
CA ILE A 125 7.74 11.06 -6.69
C ILE A 125 7.38 10.48 -8.04
N PHE A 126 6.09 10.35 -8.33
CA PHE A 126 5.55 10.07 -9.66
C PHE A 126 4.82 11.30 -10.18
N ASN A 127 5.22 11.80 -11.32
CA ASN A 127 4.42 12.69 -12.14
C ASN A 127 3.52 11.83 -13.03
N CYS A 128 2.22 11.87 -12.78
CA CYS A 128 1.23 11.05 -13.45
C CYS A 128 0.33 11.90 -14.34
N LYS A 129 -0.49 11.23 -15.17
CA LYS A 129 -1.49 11.89 -16.01
C LYS A 129 -2.50 12.71 -15.19
N SER A 130 -2.90 12.21 -14.01
CA SER A 130 -3.88 12.87 -13.13
C SER A 130 -3.28 13.93 -12.22
N GLY A 131 -1.95 13.95 -12.04
CA GLY A 131 -1.26 14.83 -11.09
C GLY A 131 -0.02 14.18 -10.49
N VAL A 132 0.26 14.44 -9.22
CA VAL A 132 1.47 13.98 -8.54
C VAL A 132 1.15 12.98 -7.45
N GLN A 133 1.91 11.90 -7.38
CA GLN A 133 1.88 10.92 -6.29
C GLN A 133 3.25 10.90 -5.62
N LYS A 134 3.30 11.05 -4.29
CA LYS A 134 4.54 10.97 -3.51
C LYS A 134 4.43 9.91 -2.45
N TYR A 135 5.48 9.11 -2.33
CA TYR A 135 5.56 8.01 -1.38
C TYR A 135 6.82 8.16 -0.53
N PHE A 136 6.66 8.26 0.77
CA PHE A 136 7.78 8.27 1.71
C PHE A 136 7.88 6.90 2.37
N PHE A 137 9.01 6.24 2.22
CA PHE A 137 9.18 4.85 2.63
C PHE A 137 10.54 4.59 3.28
N THR A 138 10.64 3.49 4.00
CA THR A 138 11.88 3.00 4.60
C THR A 138 12.04 1.51 4.34
N SER A 139 13.26 1.04 4.11
CA SER A 139 13.58 -0.39 3.94
C SER A 139 13.29 -1.25 5.18
N ARG A 140 12.93 -0.61 6.32
CA ARG A 140 12.55 -1.31 7.56
C ARG A 140 11.16 -1.95 7.52
N LEU A 141 10.33 -1.60 6.51
CA LEU A 141 9.03 -2.23 6.26
C LEU A 141 9.05 -2.92 4.89
N PRO A 142 9.83 -3.98 4.71
CA PRO A 142 10.03 -4.61 3.41
C PRO A 142 8.77 -5.30 2.92
N VAL A 143 8.57 -5.29 1.62
CA VAL A 143 7.50 -6.02 0.91
C VAL A 143 8.11 -6.71 -0.30
N ASP A 144 7.74 -7.97 -0.54
CA ASP A 144 8.09 -8.63 -1.80
C ASP A 144 7.21 -8.06 -2.93
N SER A 145 7.77 -7.16 -3.71
CA SER A 145 7.07 -6.52 -4.83
C SER A 145 6.59 -7.50 -5.90
N LYS A 146 7.21 -8.70 -6.01
CA LYS A 146 6.81 -9.73 -6.97
C LYS A 146 5.39 -10.24 -6.73
N LEU A 147 4.93 -10.23 -5.47
CA LEU A 147 3.55 -10.59 -5.12
C LEU A 147 2.52 -9.64 -5.73
N TYR A 148 2.94 -8.43 -6.11
CA TYR A 148 2.09 -7.39 -6.67
C TYR A 148 2.34 -7.13 -8.16
N ALA A 149 3.10 -7.99 -8.85
CA ALA A 149 3.51 -7.76 -10.25
C ALA A 149 2.32 -7.54 -11.21
N LYS A 150 1.15 -8.09 -10.90
CA LYS A 150 -0.09 -7.91 -11.67
C LYS A 150 -0.91 -6.69 -11.22
N HIS A 151 -0.60 -6.08 -10.08
CA HIS A 151 -1.39 -4.99 -9.49
C HIS A 151 -0.94 -3.63 -10.02
N GLN A 152 -1.41 -3.29 -11.22
CA GLN A 152 -1.10 -2.02 -11.90
C GLN A 152 -2.00 -0.86 -11.46
N TYR A 153 -3.18 -1.16 -10.91
CA TYR A 153 -4.17 -0.17 -10.50
C TYR A 153 -3.58 0.85 -9.52
N GLY A 154 -3.78 2.14 -9.80
CA GLY A 154 -3.29 3.24 -8.96
C GLY A 154 -1.77 3.31 -8.85
N ASN A 155 -1.01 2.76 -9.80
CA ASN A 155 0.46 2.72 -9.82
C ASN A 155 1.08 1.89 -8.69
N TRP A 156 0.32 0.99 -8.03
CA TRP A 156 0.80 0.29 -6.85
C TRP A 156 2.04 -0.57 -7.13
N TYR A 157 2.02 -1.37 -8.21
CA TYR A 157 3.22 -2.12 -8.59
C TYR A 157 4.37 -1.21 -9.06
N ALA A 158 4.06 -0.13 -9.78
CA ALA A 158 5.09 0.83 -10.19
C ALA A 158 5.84 1.40 -8.98
N TYR A 159 5.13 1.69 -7.88
CA TYR A 159 5.71 2.09 -6.60
C TYR A 159 6.50 0.94 -5.95
N LEU A 160 5.86 -0.20 -5.71
CA LEU A 160 6.48 -1.31 -4.97
C LEU A 160 7.71 -1.88 -5.68
N SER A 161 7.73 -1.93 -7.01
CA SER A 161 8.88 -2.40 -7.78
C SER A 161 10.15 -1.55 -7.60
N LYS A 162 9.98 -0.29 -7.19
CA LYS A 162 11.09 0.64 -6.91
C LYS A 162 11.44 0.71 -5.42
N ALA A 163 10.43 0.74 -4.57
CA ALA A 163 10.61 0.91 -3.13
C ALA A 163 10.88 -0.42 -2.38
N ASN A 164 10.31 -1.53 -2.82
CA ASN A 164 10.29 -2.83 -2.11
C ASN A 164 9.92 -2.70 -0.63
N ALA A 165 9.12 -1.70 -0.28
CA ALA A 165 8.73 -1.35 1.09
C ALA A 165 7.37 -0.68 1.12
N LEU A 166 6.67 -0.73 2.28
CA LEU A 166 5.43 0.00 2.50
C LEU A 166 5.70 1.49 2.73
N PRO A 167 4.83 2.39 2.23
CA PRO A 167 4.96 3.81 2.47
C PRO A 167 4.52 4.15 3.89
N LEU A 168 5.27 5.05 4.56
CA LEU A 168 4.87 5.67 5.83
C LEU A 168 4.10 6.98 5.63
N LYS A 169 4.22 7.59 4.45
CA LYS A 169 3.40 8.73 4.04
C LYS A 169 3.13 8.64 2.55
N ILE A 170 1.91 8.98 2.17
CA ILE A 170 1.46 9.07 0.79
C ILE A 170 0.87 10.45 0.59
N VAL A 171 1.23 11.13 -0.50
CA VAL A 171 0.58 12.36 -0.95
C VAL A 171 0.04 12.12 -2.35
N ILE A 172 -1.26 12.33 -2.54
CA ILE A 172 -1.90 12.29 -3.85
C ILE A 172 -2.42 13.70 -4.14
N ASP A 173 -1.87 14.32 -5.15
CA ASP A 173 -2.27 15.64 -5.61
C ASP A 173 -2.81 15.57 -7.03
N ASN A 174 -4.12 15.74 -7.19
CA ASN A 174 -4.80 15.71 -8.48
C ASN A 174 -5.70 16.92 -8.68
N THR A 175 -6.52 16.91 -9.72
CA THR A 175 -7.42 18.04 -10.06
C THR A 175 -8.59 18.20 -9.08
N GLN A 176 -8.92 17.18 -8.29
CA GLN A 176 -10.08 17.19 -7.40
C GLN A 176 -9.69 17.48 -5.94
N PHE A 177 -8.54 16.99 -5.50
CA PHE A 177 -8.07 17.15 -4.12
C PHE A 177 -6.56 16.95 -4.01
N THR A 178 -6.02 17.39 -2.89
CA THR A 178 -4.76 16.90 -2.34
C THR A 178 -5.08 16.06 -1.10
N MET A 179 -4.66 14.80 -1.09
CA MET A 179 -4.72 13.91 0.07
C MET A 179 -3.31 13.73 0.63
N GLU A 180 -3.19 13.80 1.94
CA GLU A 180 -1.99 13.38 2.67
C GLU A 180 -2.38 12.31 3.68
N SER A 181 -1.76 11.13 3.58
CA SER A 181 -1.94 10.00 4.46
C SER A 181 -0.62 9.71 5.15
N THR A 182 -0.53 9.92 6.47
CA THR A 182 0.71 9.78 7.25
C THR A 182 0.53 8.73 8.34
N ALA A 183 1.46 7.76 8.41
CA ALA A 183 1.45 6.71 9.43
C ALA A 183 1.59 7.30 10.83
N THR A 184 0.71 6.85 11.73
CA THR A 184 0.70 7.21 13.16
C THR A 184 1.04 6.05 14.06
N ALA A 185 0.92 4.81 13.56
CA ALA A 185 1.33 3.59 14.26
C ALA A 185 1.69 2.48 13.27
N ILE A 186 2.64 1.63 13.66
CA ILE A 186 3.04 0.42 12.95
C ILE A 186 2.95 -0.72 13.96
N LYS A 187 2.21 -1.78 13.63
CA LYS A 187 1.97 -2.93 14.51
C LYS A 187 2.31 -4.21 13.75
N PRO A 188 3.53 -4.74 13.88
CA PRO A 188 3.88 -6.06 13.35
C PRO A 188 3.11 -7.12 14.15
N ILE A 189 2.10 -7.71 13.54
CA ILE A 189 1.24 -8.73 14.16
C ILE A 189 0.89 -9.81 13.15
N LYS A 190 0.66 -11.03 13.61
CA LYS A 190 0.13 -12.09 12.77
C LYS A 190 -1.35 -11.86 12.50
N LEU A 191 -1.72 -11.88 11.22
CA LEU A 191 -3.08 -11.65 10.77
C LEU A 191 -3.76 -12.97 10.36
N ASP A 192 -5.07 -13.10 10.65
CA ASP A 192 -5.87 -14.22 10.15
C ASP A 192 -6.13 -14.03 8.64
N LYS A 193 -5.87 -15.06 7.84
CA LYS A 193 -6.17 -15.06 6.40
C LYS A 193 -7.66 -14.79 6.08
N LYS A 194 -8.56 -15.11 7.00
CA LYS A 194 -9.99 -14.79 6.85
C LYS A 194 -10.28 -13.30 6.73
N MET A 195 -9.38 -12.45 7.25
CA MET A 195 -9.50 -10.99 7.14
C MET A 195 -9.44 -10.52 5.67
N PHE A 196 -8.79 -11.30 4.80
CA PHE A 196 -8.60 -11.01 3.38
C PHE A 196 -9.57 -11.78 2.49
N GLN A 197 -10.73 -12.09 2.99
CA GLN A 197 -11.80 -12.77 2.25
C GLN A 197 -13.03 -11.87 2.15
N LEU A 198 -13.77 -12.02 1.07
CA LEU A 198 -15.07 -11.38 0.95
C LEU A 198 -16.07 -12.03 1.95
N PRO A 199 -17.03 -11.26 2.47
CA PRO A 199 -18.10 -11.82 3.29
C PRO A 199 -18.84 -12.95 2.55
N VAL A 200 -19.24 -13.97 3.26
CA VAL A 200 -20.00 -15.11 2.69
C VAL A 200 -21.29 -14.59 2.05
N GLY A 201 -21.54 -14.99 0.81
CA GLY A 201 -22.73 -14.56 0.05
C GLY A 201 -22.66 -13.13 -0.48
N ALA A 202 -21.50 -12.47 -0.40
CA ALA A 202 -21.33 -11.10 -0.92
C ALA A 202 -21.63 -11.05 -2.41
N LYS A 203 -22.53 -10.14 -2.80
CA LYS A 203 -22.74 -9.79 -4.23
C LYS A 203 -21.63 -8.80 -4.66
N THR A 204 -21.01 -9.08 -5.78
CA THR A 204 -19.98 -8.21 -6.37
C THR A 204 -20.36 -7.76 -7.75
N ALA A 205 -19.89 -6.58 -8.16
CA ALA A 205 -20.04 -6.07 -9.52
C ALA A 205 -18.76 -5.33 -9.94
N LYS A 206 -18.48 -5.31 -11.24
CA LYS A 206 -17.38 -4.49 -11.78
C LYS A 206 -17.69 -3.02 -11.54
N SER A 207 -16.68 -2.26 -11.10
CA SER A 207 -16.79 -0.81 -10.99
C SER A 207 -17.07 -0.19 -12.36
N PRO A 208 -18.00 0.77 -12.45
CA PRO A 208 -18.23 1.51 -13.69
C PRO A 208 -17.18 2.60 -13.96
N TYR A 209 -16.23 2.80 -13.01
CA TYR A 209 -15.21 3.86 -13.03
C TYR A 209 -13.82 3.30 -13.21
#